data_5501b90e2943330236bb521e6b6c6f08
#
_entry.id   5501b90e2943330236bb521e6b6c6f08
#
_cell.length_a   1.000
_cell.length_b   1.000
_cell.length_c   1.000
_cell.angle_alpha   90.00
_cell.angle_beta   90.00
_cell.angle_gamma   90.00
#
_symmetry.space_group_name_H-M   'P 1'
#
loop_
_entity.id
_entity.type
_entity.pdbx_description
1 polymer ?
#
loop_
_entity_poly.entity_id
_entity_poly.type
_entity_poly.pdbx_seq_one_letter_code
_entity_poly.pdbx_strand_id
1 'polypeptide(L)'
;MEEIVVYVHGKDGSAQEAEHYKALFPNCEVIGFDYHAQSPWEATEEFSGFFTAVRKRCGKLTLVANSIGAFLSLSSLNEKLVDAAYFISPVVDMEQLICNMMQWADVSEAELAEKLEIPTTFGETLSWKYLCYVREHPVSWKIPTRILYGEKDALTSMETIKAFTEKNNAELTVMPGGEHWFHTKEQMQFLDNWIKNRRPCNETENKDGFASPAYSSGNRAGADGLRHQKSC
;
A
#
# COMPACT_ATOMS: atom_id res chain seq x y z
N MET A 1 6.01 -25.41 -11.98
CA MET A 1 6.92 -24.28 -11.67
C MET A 1 6.56 -23.78 -10.29
N GLU A 2 7.55 -23.44 -9.50
CA GLU A 2 7.41 -23.02 -8.10
C GLU A 2 6.71 -21.65 -8.00
N GLU A 3 5.88 -21.46 -6.99
CA GLU A 3 5.30 -20.16 -6.66
C GLU A 3 6.11 -19.55 -5.53
N ILE A 4 6.55 -18.28 -5.71
CA ILE A 4 7.29 -17.52 -4.70
C ILE A 4 6.44 -16.35 -4.22
N VAL A 5 6.43 -16.12 -2.91
CA VAL A 5 5.86 -14.95 -2.26
C VAL A 5 7.01 -14.10 -1.71
N VAL A 6 7.09 -12.85 -2.13
CA VAL A 6 8.05 -11.88 -1.60
C VAL A 6 7.33 -10.94 -0.65
N TYR A 7 7.83 -10.84 0.58
CA TYR A 7 7.36 -9.88 1.57
C TYR A 7 8.27 -8.64 1.60
N VAL A 8 7.65 -7.48 1.53
CA VAL A 8 8.30 -6.15 1.60
C VAL A 8 7.77 -5.43 2.84
N HIS A 9 8.63 -5.19 3.80
CA HIS A 9 8.27 -4.59 5.09
C HIS A 9 7.95 -3.09 4.97
N GLY A 10 7.30 -2.54 6.01
CA GLY A 10 7.09 -1.11 6.18
C GLY A 10 8.31 -0.42 6.83
N LYS A 11 8.13 0.85 7.19
CA LYS A 11 9.13 1.60 7.96
C LYS A 11 9.38 0.90 9.30
N ASP A 12 10.64 0.86 9.73
CA ASP A 12 11.10 0.21 10.95
C ASP A 12 10.78 -1.29 11.05
N GLY A 13 10.26 -1.89 9.98
CA GLY A 13 10.06 -3.33 9.84
C GLY A 13 11.33 -4.05 9.38
N SER A 14 11.20 -5.34 9.10
CA SER A 14 12.32 -6.16 8.64
C SER A 14 11.89 -7.32 7.75
N ALA A 15 12.83 -7.85 6.96
CA ALA A 15 12.62 -9.02 6.14
C ALA A 15 12.20 -10.27 6.97
N GLN A 16 12.55 -10.33 8.25
CA GLN A 16 12.20 -11.43 9.16
C GLN A 16 10.69 -11.55 9.41
N GLU A 17 9.92 -10.48 9.22
CA GLU A 17 8.46 -10.52 9.32
C GLU A 17 7.84 -11.50 8.30
N ALA A 18 8.57 -11.83 7.23
CA ALA A 18 8.18 -12.86 6.25
C ALA A 18 7.91 -14.23 6.88
N GLU A 19 8.52 -14.53 8.04
CA GLU A 19 8.30 -15.80 8.75
C GLU A 19 6.83 -16.02 9.12
N HIS A 20 6.10 -14.93 9.48
CA HIS A 20 4.68 -14.97 9.76
C HIS A 20 3.87 -15.48 8.57
N TYR A 21 4.24 -15.08 7.36
CA TYR A 21 3.51 -15.41 6.13
C TYR A 21 3.74 -16.83 5.62
N LYS A 22 4.80 -17.53 6.08
CA LYS A 22 5.05 -18.92 5.67
C LYS A 22 3.88 -19.85 5.97
N ALA A 23 3.25 -19.70 7.13
CA ALA A 23 2.07 -20.47 7.51
C ALA A 23 0.81 -20.10 6.70
N LEU A 24 0.79 -18.93 6.08
CA LEU A 24 -0.33 -18.43 5.28
C LEU A 24 -0.21 -18.82 3.79
N PHE A 25 0.99 -19.20 3.34
CA PHE A 25 1.30 -19.64 1.98
C PHE A 25 2.01 -20.99 1.95
N PRO A 26 1.35 -22.08 2.42
CA PRO A 26 1.99 -23.37 2.73
C PRO A 26 2.62 -24.07 1.51
N ASN A 27 2.22 -23.71 0.29
CA ASN A 27 2.73 -24.31 -0.96
C ASN A 27 3.65 -23.38 -1.75
N CYS A 28 4.13 -22.30 -1.11
CA CYS A 28 4.97 -21.31 -1.74
C CYS A 28 6.28 -21.19 -0.95
N GLU A 29 7.36 -20.87 -1.66
CA GLU A 29 8.54 -20.30 -1.02
C GLU A 29 8.22 -18.87 -0.59
N VAL A 30 8.41 -18.52 0.69
CA VAL A 30 8.19 -17.15 1.20
C VAL A 30 9.53 -16.53 1.53
N ILE A 31 9.83 -15.38 0.92
CA ILE A 31 11.10 -14.67 1.04
C ILE A 31 10.82 -13.27 1.59
N GLY A 32 11.51 -12.86 2.64
CA GLY A 32 11.55 -11.46 3.06
C GLY A 32 12.60 -10.70 2.26
N PHE A 33 12.23 -9.54 1.72
CA PHE A 33 13.17 -8.67 1.03
C PHE A 33 13.79 -7.66 2.00
N ASP A 34 15.09 -7.82 2.24
CA ASP A 34 15.87 -6.95 3.12
C ASP A 34 16.41 -5.76 2.31
N TYR A 35 15.53 -4.82 2.00
CA TYR A 35 15.87 -3.65 1.21
C TYR A 35 16.37 -2.51 2.11
N HIS A 36 17.21 -1.63 1.53
CA HIS A 36 17.82 -0.49 2.21
C HIS A 36 17.38 0.87 1.63
N ALA A 37 16.68 0.85 0.51
CA ALA A 37 16.19 2.05 -0.17
C ALA A 37 15.33 2.92 0.77
N GLN A 38 15.67 4.21 0.86
CA GLN A 38 14.94 5.22 1.63
C GLN A 38 14.10 6.12 0.73
N SER A 39 14.27 5.98 -0.59
CA SER A 39 13.61 6.81 -1.59
C SER A 39 13.16 6.00 -2.79
N PRO A 40 12.17 6.48 -3.58
CA PRO A 40 11.68 5.74 -4.75
C PRO A 40 12.74 5.63 -5.86
N TRP A 41 13.68 6.56 -5.99
CA TRP A 41 14.77 6.45 -6.97
C TRP A 41 15.80 5.37 -6.59
N GLU A 42 16.09 5.18 -5.31
CA GLU A 42 16.93 4.08 -4.81
C GLU A 42 16.19 2.75 -4.95
N ALA A 43 14.90 2.72 -4.57
CA ALA A 43 14.07 1.53 -4.68
C ALA A 43 13.95 1.02 -6.12
N THR A 44 13.91 1.90 -7.11
CA THR A 44 13.79 1.50 -8.53
C THR A 44 14.91 0.56 -8.94
N GLU A 45 16.15 0.81 -8.53
CA GLU A 45 17.30 -0.04 -8.85
C GLU A 45 17.31 -1.32 -8.01
N GLU A 46 17.18 -1.16 -6.67
CA GLU A 46 17.29 -2.25 -5.71
C GLU A 46 16.16 -3.29 -5.90
N PHE A 47 14.89 -2.83 -6.01
CA PHE A 47 13.73 -3.69 -6.21
C PHE A 47 13.77 -4.38 -7.57
N SER A 48 14.06 -3.64 -8.65
CA SER A 48 14.15 -4.23 -10.00
C SER A 48 15.19 -5.33 -10.06
N GLY A 49 16.35 -5.14 -9.44
CA GLY A 49 17.41 -6.14 -9.38
C GLY A 49 16.98 -7.40 -8.64
N PHE A 50 16.46 -7.25 -7.41
CA PHE A 50 16.00 -8.36 -6.59
C PHE A 50 14.85 -9.13 -7.25
N PHE A 51 13.78 -8.43 -7.66
CA PHE A 51 12.59 -9.07 -8.23
C PHE A 51 12.91 -9.73 -9.59
N THR A 52 13.82 -9.19 -10.38
CA THR A 52 14.29 -9.84 -11.61
C THR A 52 15.02 -11.16 -11.31
N ALA A 53 15.83 -11.20 -10.26
CA ALA A 53 16.52 -12.43 -9.85
C ALA A 53 15.55 -13.50 -9.35
N VAL A 54 14.57 -13.11 -8.52
CA VAL A 54 13.53 -14.01 -8.01
C VAL A 54 12.64 -14.53 -9.15
N ARG A 55 12.24 -13.64 -10.07
CA ARG A 55 11.36 -14.01 -11.21
C ARG A 55 11.95 -15.10 -12.10
N LYS A 56 13.27 -15.17 -12.24
CA LYS A 56 13.96 -16.23 -13.00
C LYS A 56 13.80 -17.63 -12.38
N ARG A 57 13.46 -17.70 -11.08
CA ARG A 57 13.35 -18.95 -10.31
C ARG A 57 11.93 -19.50 -10.24
N CYS A 58 10.91 -18.70 -10.54
CA CYS A 58 9.51 -19.08 -10.31
C CYS A 58 8.62 -18.90 -11.55
N GLY A 59 7.52 -19.66 -11.58
CA GLY A 59 6.46 -19.51 -12.58
C GLY A 59 5.42 -18.46 -12.19
N LYS A 60 5.27 -18.22 -10.87
CA LYS A 60 4.36 -17.20 -10.33
C LYS A 60 5.02 -16.50 -9.15
N LEU A 61 4.97 -15.18 -9.17
CA LEU A 61 5.51 -14.33 -8.12
C LEU A 61 4.41 -13.45 -7.53
N THR A 62 4.17 -13.64 -6.24
CA THR A 62 3.20 -12.86 -5.47
C THR A 62 3.94 -11.90 -4.54
N LEU A 63 3.53 -10.63 -4.52
CA LEU A 63 4.03 -9.61 -3.63
C LEU A 63 3.11 -9.46 -2.41
N VAL A 64 3.67 -9.43 -1.21
CA VAL A 64 3.00 -8.94 0.01
C VAL A 64 3.78 -7.72 0.49
N ALA A 65 3.13 -6.57 0.59
CA ALA A 65 3.84 -5.35 0.99
C ALA A 65 3.05 -4.55 2.02
N ASN A 66 3.78 -3.98 2.99
CA ASN A 66 3.22 -3.21 4.10
C ASN A 66 3.60 -1.73 3.99
N SER A 67 2.64 -0.83 4.22
CA SER A 67 2.85 0.61 4.42
C SER A 67 3.69 1.25 3.29
N ILE A 68 4.84 1.85 3.63
CA ILE A 68 5.79 2.45 2.68
C ILE A 68 6.40 1.41 1.71
N GLY A 69 6.54 0.17 2.15
CA GLY A 69 7.00 -0.92 1.28
C GLY A 69 6.07 -1.14 0.08
N ALA A 70 4.76 -0.91 0.25
CA ALA A 70 3.82 -0.91 -0.86
C ALA A 70 4.09 0.24 -1.83
N PHE A 71 4.36 1.47 -1.34
CA PHE A 71 4.68 2.60 -2.20
C PHE A 71 5.98 2.39 -2.99
N LEU A 72 7.04 1.90 -2.33
CA LEU A 72 8.31 1.60 -3.01
C LEU A 72 8.12 0.52 -4.08
N SER A 73 7.28 -0.48 -3.80
CA SER A 73 6.89 -1.51 -4.78
C SER A 73 6.10 -0.93 -5.96
N LEU A 74 5.11 -0.06 -5.68
CA LEU A 74 4.32 0.64 -6.70
C LEU A 74 5.16 1.50 -7.64
N SER A 75 6.24 2.09 -7.11
CA SER A 75 7.14 2.97 -7.87
C SER A 75 8.18 2.20 -8.71
N SER A 76 8.45 0.92 -8.36
CA SER A 76 9.61 0.19 -8.88
C SER A 76 9.26 -1.06 -9.67
N LEU A 77 8.06 -1.64 -9.49
CA LEU A 77 7.69 -2.93 -10.06
C LEU A 77 6.59 -2.80 -11.12
N ASN A 78 6.44 -3.84 -11.93
CA ASN A 78 5.45 -3.92 -12.99
C ASN A 78 4.98 -5.36 -13.23
N GLU A 79 4.02 -5.54 -14.13
CA GLU A 79 3.38 -6.82 -14.45
C GLU A 79 4.32 -7.87 -15.08
N LYS A 80 5.54 -7.50 -15.48
CA LYS A 80 6.54 -8.46 -15.95
C LYS A 80 7.27 -9.14 -14.80
N LEU A 81 7.30 -8.48 -13.64
CA LEU A 81 8.01 -8.95 -12.46
C LEU A 81 7.10 -9.63 -11.44
N VAL A 82 5.86 -9.15 -11.29
CA VAL A 82 4.93 -9.60 -10.27
C VAL A 82 3.57 -9.94 -10.89
N ASP A 83 2.98 -11.05 -10.49
CA ASP A 83 1.70 -11.53 -11.03
C ASP A 83 0.49 -11.10 -10.18
N ALA A 84 0.68 -10.93 -8.86
CA ALA A 84 -0.36 -10.50 -7.93
C ALA A 84 0.24 -9.77 -6.73
N ALA A 85 -0.52 -8.87 -6.11
CA ALA A 85 -0.09 -8.14 -4.93
C ALA A 85 -1.14 -8.15 -3.80
N TYR A 86 -0.65 -8.21 -2.57
CA TYR A 86 -1.39 -8.05 -1.32
C TYR A 86 -0.79 -6.87 -0.57
N PHE A 87 -1.53 -5.80 -0.43
CA PHE A 87 -1.08 -4.60 0.28
C PHE A 87 -1.79 -4.48 1.63
N ILE A 88 -1.03 -4.22 2.67
CA ILE A 88 -1.51 -4.07 4.05
C ILE A 88 -1.25 -2.63 4.46
N SER A 89 -2.31 -1.87 4.77
CA SER A 89 -2.26 -0.44 5.10
C SER A 89 -1.31 0.36 4.18
N PRO A 90 -1.46 0.26 2.84
CA PRO A 90 -0.45 0.79 1.93
C PRO A 90 -0.44 2.32 1.89
N VAL A 91 0.74 2.90 1.75
CA VAL A 91 0.87 4.25 1.22
C VAL A 91 0.73 4.15 -0.31
N VAL A 92 -0.36 4.68 -0.86
CA VAL A 92 -0.66 4.62 -2.30
C VAL A 92 -0.54 5.99 -2.99
N ASP A 93 -0.47 7.06 -2.20
CA ASP A 93 -0.29 8.45 -2.64
C ASP A 93 0.73 9.14 -1.73
N MET A 94 1.97 9.13 -2.15
CA MET A 94 3.08 9.71 -1.38
C MET A 94 3.07 11.25 -1.45
N GLU A 95 2.60 11.84 -2.55
CA GLU A 95 2.44 13.29 -2.63
C GLU A 95 1.47 13.77 -1.55
N GLN A 96 0.28 13.12 -1.45
CA GLN A 96 -0.70 13.46 -0.43
C GLN A 96 -0.15 13.25 0.99
N LEU A 97 0.62 12.18 1.22
CA LEU A 97 1.23 11.92 2.53
C LEU A 97 2.25 13.02 2.88
N ILE A 98 3.11 13.42 1.95
CA ILE A 98 4.07 14.52 2.17
C ILE A 98 3.32 15.82 2.46
N CYS A 99 2.27 16.15 1.69
CA CYS A 99 1.44 17.33 1.94
C CYS A 99 0.80 17.30 3.34
N ASN A 100 0.29 16.15 3.78
CA ASN A 100 -0.24 15.99 5.13
C ASN A 100 0.85 16.22 6.20
N MET A 101 2.04 15.64 6.00
CA MET A 101 3.17 15.84 6.92
C MET A 101 3.62 17.31 6.99
N MET A 102 3.60 18.04 5.86
CA MET A 102 3.86 19.48 5.83
C MET A 102 2.81 20.25 6.66
N GLN A 103 1.53 19.90 6.55
CA GLN A 103 0.47 20.51 7.36
C GLN A 103 0.67 20.21 8.86
N TRP A 104 1.01 18.97 9.23
CA TRP A 104 1.26 18.60 10.64
C TRP A 104 2.48 19.34 11.22
N ALA A 105 3.47 19.66 10.38
CA ALA A 105 4.67 20.39 10.77
C ALA A 105 4.53 21.92 10.67
N ASP A 106 3.38 22.44 10.18
CA ASP A 106 3.16 23.86 9.87
C ASP A 106 4.23 24.40 8.89
N VAL A 107 4.57 23.62 7.87
CA VAL A 107 5.57 23.92 6.84
C VAL A 107 4.86 24.22 5.52
N SER A 108 5.13 25.38 4.93
CA SER A 108 4.65 25.72 3.58
C SER A 108 5.52 25.11 2.49
N GLU A 109 4.95 24.92 1.29
CA GLU A 109 5.70 24.43 0.13
C GLU A 109 6.86 25.36 -0.26
N ALA A 110 6.64 26.69 -0.16
CA ALA A 110 7.67 27.68 -0.42
C ALA A 110 8.86 27.55 0.56
N GLU A 111 8.56 27.31 1.84
CA GLU A 111 9.58 27.08 2.85
C GLU A 111 10.36 25.78 2.62
N LEU A 112 9.66 24.69 2.24
CA LEU A 112 10.31 23.43 1.92
C LEU A 112 11.19 23.56 0.67
N ALA A 113 10.73 24.30 -0.35
CA ALA A 113 11.50 24.56 -1.57
C ALA A 113 12.76 25.39 -1.30
N GLU A 114 12.71 26.35 -0.36
CA GLU A 114 13.86 27.18 0.04
C GLU A 114 14.87 26.38 0.87
N LYS A 115 14.38 25.60 1.87
CA LYS A 115 15.24 24.88 2.81
C LYS A 115 15.71 23.52 2.30
N LEU A 116 15.04 22.96 1.29
CA LEU A 116 15.25 21.66 0.67
C LEU A 116 14.94 20.46 1.58
N GLU A 117 15.33 20.52 2.83
CA GLU A 117 15.06 19.50 3.85
C GLU A 117 14.67 20.15 5.17
N ILE A 118 13.62 19.64 5.81
CA ILE A 118 13.14 20.14 7.10
C ILE A 118 12.85 18.94 8.01
N PRO A 119 13.65 18.70 9.07
CA PRO A 119 13.35 17.70 10.08
C PRO A 119 12.11 18.10 10.87
N THR A 120 11.22 17.14 11.11
CA THR A 120 9.97 17.36 11.85
C THR A 120 10.06 16.87 13.29
N THR A 121 9.15 17.33 14.14
CA THR A 121 9.09 16.93 15.56
C THR A 121 8.58 15.49 15.74
N PHE A 122 7.99 14.89 14.72
CA PHE A 122 7.49 13.50 14.71
C PHE A 122 8.48 12.50 14.07
N GLY A 123 9.74 12.92 13.85
CA GLY A 123 10.84 12.03 13.47
C GLY A 123 11.02 11.81 11.96
N GLU A 124 10.21 12.46 11.12
CA GLU A 124 10.40 12.46 9.66
C GLU A 124 11.20 13.68 9.20
N THR A 125 11.83 13.55 8.04
CA THR A 125 12.42 14.71 7.34
C THR A 125 11.63 14.96 6.07
N LEU A 126 11.00 16.14 5.98
CA LEU A 126 10.39 16.61 4.74
C LEU A 126 11.50 16.90 3.73
N SER A 127 11.34 16.44 2.48
CA SER A 127 12.32 16.64 1.42
C SER A 127 11.65 17.21 0.17
N TRP A 128 12.14 18.38 -0.27
CA TRP A 128 11.70 19.00 -1.51
C TRP A 128 11.96 18.11 -2.73
N LYS A 129 13.14 17.46 -2.76
CA LYS A 129 13.48 16.52 -3.81
C LYS A 129 12.48 15.37 -3.88
N TYR A 130 12.04 14.85 -2.73
CA TYR A 130 11.07 13.75 -2.70
C TYR A 130 9.72 14.20 -3.24
N LEU A 131 9.23 15.35 -2.80
CA LEU A 131 7.96 15.93 -3.27
C LEU A 131 7.96 16.15 -4.79
N CYS A 132 9.02 16.77 -5.33
CA CYS A 132 9.18 16.96 -6.77
C CYS A 132 9.20 15.62 -7.52
N TYR A 133 9.97 14.65 -7.02
CA TYR A 133 10.08 13.35 -7.65
C TYR A 133 8.72 12.63 -7.78
N VAL A 134 7.91 12.59 -6.72
CA VAL A 134 6.62 11.89 -6.77
C VAL A 134 5.60 12.58 -7.68
N ARG A 135 5.70 13.91 -7.84
CA ARG A 135 4.90 14.68 -8.81
C ARG A 135 5.28 14.39 -10.26
N GLU A 136 6.58 14.23 -10.52
CA GLU A 136 7.11 13.94 -11.86
C GLU A 136 6.93 12.47 -12.25
N HIS A 137 6.82 11.57 -11.27
CA HIS A 137 6.73 10.12 -11.46
C HIS A 137 5.45 9.54 -10.85
N PRO A 138 4.27 9.84 -11.44
CA PRO A 138 3.01 9.32 -10.93
C PRO A 138 2.96 7.80 -11.01
N VAL A 139 2.41 7.17 -9.97
CA VAL A 139 2.25 5.71 -9.91
C VAL A 139 1.35 5.22 -11.04
N SER A 140 1.84 4.20 -11.76
CA SER A 140 1.09 3.46 -12.78
C SER A 140 1.11 1.98 -12.42
N TRP A 141 -0.01 1.46 -11.93
CA TRP A 141 -0.11 0.08 -11.43
C TRP A 141 -1.18 -0.70 -12.17
N LYS A 142 -0.84 -1.91 -12.63
CA LYS A 142 -1.74 -2.78 -13.40
C LYS A 142 -1.82 -4.20 -12.87
N ILE A 143 -1.08 -4.50 -11.79
CA ILE A 143 -1.02 -5.84 -11.21
C ILE A 143 -2.30 -6.08 -10.41
N PRO A 144 -2.97 -7.24 -10.57
CA PRO A 144 -4.10 -7.62 -9.74
C PRO A 144 -3.76 -7.49 -8.26
N THR A 145 -4.50 -6.66 -7.53
CA THR A 145 -4.14 -6.26 -6.17
C THR A 145 -5.30 -6.38 -5.22
N ARG A 146 -5.02 -6.90 -4.03
CA ARG A 146 -5.92 -6.88 -2.88
C ARG A 146 -5.33 -5.98 -1.82
N ILE A 147 -6.17 -5.17 -1.19
CA ILE A 147 -5.78 -4.22 -0.14
C ILE A 147 -6.53 -4.55 1.15
N LEU A 148 -5.78 -4.69 2.23
CA LEU A 148 -6.30 -4.68 3.59
C LEU A 148 -6.02 -3.30 4.19
N TYR A 149 -7.06 -2.64 4.69
CA TYR A 149 -6.99 -1.29 5.23
C TYR A 149 -7.65 -1.22 6.62
N GLY A 150 -7.00 -0.57 7.56
CA GLY A 150 -7.55 -0.31 8.89
C GLY A 150 -8.46 0.92 8.88
N GLU A 151 -9.70 0.81 9.38
CA GLU A 151 -10.66 1.92 9.40
C GLU A 151 -10.13 3.18 10.12
N LYS A 152 -9.23 2.99 11.11
CA LYS A 152 -8.60 4.06 11.89
C LYS A 152 -7.19 4.42 11.41
N ASP A 153 -6.83 4.03 10.18
CA ASP A 153 -5.56 4.44 9.61
C ASP A 153 -5.48 5.97 9.50
N ALA A 154 -4.47 6.55 10.15
CA ALA A 154 -4.27 7.99 10.18
C ALA A 154 -3.23 8.50 9.15
N LEU A 155 -2.52 7.61 8.46
CA LEU A 155 -1.51 8.00 7.48
C LEU A 155 -2.08 8.15 6.07
N THR A 156 -2.95 7.22 5.68
CA THR A 156 -3.62 7.26 4.37
C THR A 156 -5.12 7.37 4.58
N SER A 157 -5.78 8.34 3.97
CA SER A 157 -7.22 8.49 4.12
C SER A 157 -8.02 7.40 3.39
N MET A 158 -9.23 7.13 3.86
CA MET A 158 -10.15 6.22 3.18
C MET A 158 -10.47 6.68 1.74
N GLU A 159 -10.57 7.99 1.52
CA GLU A 159 -10.80 8.56 0.18
C GLU A 159 -9.62 8.22 -0.75
N THR A 160 -8.39 8.41 -0.27
CA THR A 160 -7.17 8.10 -1.04
C THR A 160 -7.12 6.62 -1.42
N ILE A 161 -7.41 5.72 -0.47
CA ILE A 161 -7.44 4.27 -0.73
C ILE A 161 -8.54 3.92 -1.74
N LYS A 162 -9.74 4.47 -1.62
CA LYS A 162 -10.84 4.22 -2.55
C LYS A 162 -10.50 4.72 -3.97
N ALA A 163 -9.97 5.93 -4.09
CA ALA A 163 -9.54 6.47 -5.38
C ALA A 163 -8.49 5.58 -6.06
N PHE A 164 -7.52 5.07 -5.28
CA PHE A 164 -6.53 4.12 -5.79
C PHE A 164 -7.17 2.80 -6.23
N THR A 165 -8.08 2.23 -5.44
CA THR A 165 -8.74 0.95 -5.77
C THR A 165 -9.60 1.06 -7.02
N GLU A 166 -10.36 2.13 -7.18
CA GLU A 166 -11.17 2.39 -8.37
C GLU A 166 -10.30 2.57 -9.62
N LYS A 167 -9.24 3.39 -9.54
CA LYS A 167 -8.32 3.64 -10.65
C LYS A 167 -7.61 2.38 -11.14
N ASN A 168 -7.26 1.47 -10.23
CA ASN A 168 -6.42 0.30 -10.51
C ASN A 168 -7.22 -1.03 -10.49
N ASN A 169 -8.55 -0.98 -10.35
CA ASN A 169 -9.42 -2.15 -10.23
C ASN A 169 -8.92 -3.14 -9.16
N ALA A 170 -8.53 -2.62 -8.00
CA ALA A 170 -8.07 -3.42 -6.87
C ALA A 170 -9.23 -3.79 -5.92
N GLU A 171 -9.10 -4.91 -5.21
CA GLU A 171 -10.06 -5.31 -4.17
C GLU A 171 -9.72 -4.64 -2.84
N LEU A 172 -10.69 -3.99 -2.21
CA LEU A 172 -10.53 -3.38 -0.89
C LEU A 172 -11.26 -4.18 0.20
N THR A 173 -10.53 -4.51 1.25
CA THR A 173 -11.10 -5.02 2.51
C THR A 173 -10.77 -4.04 3.62
N VAL A 174 -11.79 -3.59 4.34
CA VAL A 174 -11.63 -2.67 5.48
C VAL A 174 -11.83 -3.47 6.77
N MET A 175 -10.86 -3.40 7.68
CA MET A 175 -11.01 -3.93 9.02
C MET A 175 -11.67 -2.87 9.92
N PRO A 176 -12.90 -3.10 10.44
CA PRO A 176 -13.53 -2.19 11.39
C PRO A 176 -12.66 -2.02 12.64
N GLY A 177 -12.40 -0.76 13.01
CA GLY A 177 -11.55 -0.42 14.16
C GLY A 177 -10.08 -0.75 14.00
N GLY A 178 -9.63 -1.26 12.84
CA GLY A 178 -8.22 -1.54 12.55
C GLY A 178 -7.40 -0.26 12.45
N GLU A 179 -6.15 -0.33 12.86
CA GLU A 179 -5.17 0.77 12.82
C GLU A 179 -4.24 0.61 11.62
N HIS A 180 -3.37 1.60 11.37
CA HIS A 180 -2.36 1.49 10.31
C HIS A 180 -1.42 0.30 10.53
N TRP A 181 -0.97 0.10 11.76
CA TRP A 181 -0.13 -1.00 12.15
C TRP A 181 -0.95 -2.17 12.73
N PHE A 182 -1.06 -3.24 11.96
CA PHE A 182 -1.71 -4.49 12.39
C PHE A 182 -0.80 -5.24 13.37
N HIS A 183 -1.03 -5.09 14.68
CA HIS A 183 -0.16 -5.64 15.73
C HIS A 183 -0.90 -6.35 16.86
N THR A 184 -2.18 -6.02 17.10
CA THR A 184 -2.95 -6.72 18.11
C THR A 184 -3.32 -8.14 17.66
N LYS A 185 -3.58 -9.03 18.61
CA LYS A 185 -4.00 -10.41 18.29
C LYS A 185 -5.22 -10.44 17.36
N GLU A 186 -6.18 -9.55 17.58
CA GLU A 186 -7.38 -9.47 16.76
C GLU A 186 -7.06 -8.97 15.34
N GLN A 187 -6.24 -7.93 15.21
CA GLN A 187 -5.82 -7.40 13.92
C GLN A 187 -5.01 -8.42 13.11
N MET A 188 -4.07 -9.11 13.78
CA MET A 188 -3.29 -10.17 13.13
C MET A 188 -4.16 -11.35 12.72
N GLN A 189 -5.14 -11.75 13.52
CA GLN A 189 -6.08 -12.81 13.14
C GLN A 189 -6.97 -12.40 11.96
N PHE A 190 -7.37 -11.14 11.88
CA PHE A 190 -8.11 -10.61 10.74
C PHE A 190 -7.26 -10.66 9.47
N LEU A 191 -6.01 -10.20 9.52
CA LEU A 191 -5.03 -10.25 8.44
C LEU A 191 -4.82 -11.69 7.95
N ASP A 192 -4.61 -12.64 8.87
CA ASP A 192 -4.43 -14.05 8.55
C ASP A 192 -5.62 -14.62 7.80
N ASN A 193 -6.83 -14.34 8.27
CA ASN A 193 -8.06 -14.78 7.64
C ASN A 193 -8.25 -14.14 6.26
N TRP A 194 -7.92 -12.86 6.13
CA TRP A 194 -7.99 -12.14 4.85
C TRP A 194 -7.03 -12.75 3.82
N ILE A 195 -5.80 -13.09 4.21
CA ILE A 195 -4.86 -13.78 3.31
C ILE A 195 -5.33 -15.21 2.98
N LYS A 196 -5.83 -15.98 3.96
CA LYS A 196 -6.31 -17.35 3.75
C LYS A 196 -7.54 -17.42 2.84
N ASN A 197 -8.43 -16.42 2.90
CA ASN A 197 -9.63 -16.33 2.06
C ASN A 197 -9.30 -15.85 0.63
N ARG A 198 -8.20 -16.36 0.04
CA ARG A 198 -7.83 -16.11 -1.35
C ARG A 198 -8.86 -16.70 -2.28
N ARG A 199 -9.65 -15.87 -2.99
CA ARG A 199 -10.31 -16.34 -4.20
C ARG A 199 -9.27 -16.36 -5.32
N PRO A 200 -9.11 -17.46 -6.06
CA PRO A 200 -8.31 -17.43 -7.27
C PRO A 200 -8.94 -16.40 -8.23
N CYS A 201 -8.13 -15.56 -8.85
CA CYS A 201 -8.56 -14.51 -9.79
C CYS A 201 -9.20 -15.05 -11.09
N ASN A 202 -9.60 -16.33 -11.15
CA ASN A 202 -10.26 -16.97 -12.31
C ASN A 202 -11.22 -18.05 -11.86
N GLU A 203 -12.34 -17.67 -11.24
CA GLU A 203 -13.56 -18.48 -11.33
C GLU A 203 -14.70 -17.50 -11.65
N THR A 204 -15.15 -17.55 -12.92
CA THR A 204 -16.40 -16.98 -13.40
C THR A 204 -17.52 -17.34 -12.42
N GLU A 205 -18.22 -16.30 -11.97
CA GLU A 205 -19.34 -16.38 -11.06
C GLU A 205 -20.30 -17.50 -11.42
N ASN A 206 -20.33 -18.58 -10.63
CA ASN A 206 -21.54 -19.34 -10.46
C ASN A 206 -22.37 -18.62 -9.37
N LYS A 207 -23.41 -17.95 -9.83
CA LYS A 207 -24.43 -17.33 -9.01
C LYS A 207 -25.16 -18.44 -8.25
N ASP A 208 -24.85 -18.58 -6.96
CA ASP A 208 -25.81 -19.10 -5.98
C ASP A 208 -25.39 -18.67 -4.57
N GLY A 209 -26.10 -17.69 -4.09
CA GLY A 209 -26.55 -17.45 -2.74
C GLY A 209 -25.55 -17.28 -1.60
N PHE A 210 -25.15 -16.03 -1.34
CA PHE A 210 -25.12 -15.52 0.05
C PHE A 210 -25.31 -14.00 0.03
N ALA A 211 -26.45 -13.54 0.54
CA ALA A 211 -26.79 -12.14 0.63
C ALA A 211 -25.94 -11.45 1.72
N SER A 212 -25.22 -10.40 1.33
CA SER A 212 -24.66 -9.42 2.26
C SER A 212 -25.79 -8.58 2.88
N PRO A 213 -25.73 -8.23 4.16
CA PRO A 213 -26.72 -7.31 4.74
C PRO A 213 -26.54 -5.90 4.13
N ALA A 214 -27.61 -5.44 3.49
CA ALA A 214 -27.72 -4.10 2.94
C ALA A 214 -27.68 -3.05 4.04
N TYR A 215 -26.73 -2.12 3.95
CA TYR A 215 -26.75 -0.89 4.71
C TYR A 215 -27.77 0.06 4.09
N SER A 216 -28.88 0.33 4.78
CA SER A 216 -29.92 1.27 4.37
C SER A 216 -29.38 2.71 4.45
N SER A 217 -29.31 3.36 3.30
CA SER A 217 -29.07 4.80 3.19
C SER A 217 -30.29 5.59 3.63
N GLY A 218 -30.19 6.26 4.78
CA GLY A 218 -31.12 7.31 5.18
C GLY A 218 -30.76 8.64 4.52
N ASN A 219 -31.61 9.09 3.63
CA ASN A 219 -31.59 10.43 3.04
C ASN A 219 -31.70 11.53 4.11
N ARG A 220 -30.80 12.51 4.08
CA ARG A 220 -31.15 13.91 4.40
C ARG A 220 -30.38 14.88 3.51
N ALA A 221 -31.16 15.66 2.77
CA ALA A 221 -30.71 16.79 1.97
C ALA A 221 -30.26 17.98 2.85
N GLY A 222 -29.33 18.77 2.33
CA GLY A 222 -28.95 20.08 2.86
C GLY A 222 -27.80 20.67 2.07
N ALA A 223 -28.13 21.70 1.24
CA ALA A 223 -27.21 22.46 0.41
C ALA A 223 -26.19 23.25 1.27
N ASP A 224 -24.96 23.45 0.80
CA ASP A 224 -24.47 24.73 0.28
C ASP A 224 -22.96 24.62 -0.03
N GLY A 225 -22.61 25.29 -1.12
CA GLY A 225 -21.29 25.24 -1.71
C GLY A 225 -20.25 26.04 -0.94
N LEU A 226 -19.01 25.57 -1.06
CA LEU A 226 -17.82 26.41 -0.97
C LEU A 226 -16.72 25.74 -1.80
N ARG A 227 -16.39 26.43 -2.91
CA ARG A 227 -15.19 26.09 -3.70
C ARG A 227 -13.95 26.43 -2.88
N HIS A 228 -13.14 25.44 -2.56
CA HIS A 228 -11.77 25.68 -2.14
C HIS A 228 -10.82 25.25 -3.24
N GLN A 229 -10.01 26.21 -3.67
CA GLN A 229 -8.85 26.02 -4.52
C GLN A 229 -7.88 25.05 -3.87
N LYS A 230 -7.44 24.04 -4.64
CA LYS A 230 -6.35 23.17 -4.27
C LYS A 230 -5.03 23.93 -4.40
N SER A 231 -4.41 24.25 -3.28
CA SER A 231 -2.97 24.37 -3.15
C SER A 231 -2.54 23.50 -1.97
N CYS A 232 -1.50 22.68 -2.20
CA CYS A 232 -0.77 22.14 -1.06
C CYS A 232 -0.25 23.26 -0.20
#